data_b36d56afc5842ec74421da1eb2ca4a2b
#
_entry.id   b36d56afc5842ec74421da1eb2ca4a2b
#
_cell.length_a   1.000
_cell.length_b   1.000
_cell.length_c   1.000
_cell.angle_alpha   90.00
_cell.angle_beta   90.00
_cell.angle_gamma   90.00
#
_symmetry.space_group_name_H-M   'P 1'
#
loop_
_entity.id
_entity.type
_entity.pdbx_description
1 polymer ?
#
loop_
_entity_poly.entity_id
_entity_poly.type
_entity_poly.pdbx_seq_one_letter_code
_entity_poly.pdbx_strand_id
1 'polypeptide(L)'
;MLKNAQLKELMSIPGIGKSISRDLYHIGIHGINDLRGRNPEELYDLSNRYAGVIQDRCLLYAFRCAVYYAETPVEDRESEKLKWWNWK
;
A
#
# COMPACT_ATOMS: atom_id res chain seq x y z
N MET A 1 -13.23 14.40 3.25
CA MET A 1 -13.12 13.69 4.54
C MET A 1 -12.78 12.23 4.31
N LEU A 2 -11.81 11.70 5.05
CA LEU A 2 -11.42 10.29 4.93
C LEU A 2 -12.50 9.40 5.57
N LYS A 3 -12.82 8.29 4.89
CA LYS A 3 -13.79 7.34 5.40
C LYS A 3 -13.08 6.26 6.21
N ASN A 4 -13.45 6.12 7.47
CA ASN A 4 -12.80 5.16 8.38
C ASN A 4 -12.87 3.73 7.87
N ALA A 5 -13.98 3.31 7.26
CA ALA A 5 -14.12 1.96 6.74
C ALA A 5 -13.08 1.65 5.65
N GLN A 6 -12.81 2.61 4.77
CA GLN A 6 -11.81 2.46 3.71
C GLN A 6 -10.41 2.39 4.29
N LEU A 7 -10.11 3.23 5.28
CA LEU A 7 -8.81 3.20 5.95
C LEU A 7 -8.60 1.88 6.68
N LYS A 8 -9.64 1.35 7.35
CA LYS A 8 -9.56 0.06 8.04
C LYS A 8 -9.30 -1.08 7.06
N GLU A 9 -9.93 -1.04 5.89
CA GLU A 9 -9.69 -2.05 4.86
C GLU A 9 -8.22 -2.04 4.43
N LEU A 10 -7.67 -0.87 4.17
CA LEU A 10 -6.25 -0.75 3.79
C LEU A 10 -5.33 -1.19 4.92
N MET A 11 -5.67 -0.89 6.16
CA MET A 11 -4.86 -1.27 7.32
C MET A 11 -4.89 -2.79 7.59
N SER A 12 -5.79 -3.54 6.98
CA SER A 12 -5.78 -5.00 7.07
C SER A 12 -4.59 -5.60 6.32
N ILE A 13 -3.99 -4.85 5.43
CA ILE A 13 -2.80 -5.30 4.69
C ILE A 13 -1.60 -5.25 5.63
N PRO A 14 -0.83 -6.36 5.74
CA PRO A 14 0.37 -6.36 6.58
C PRO A 14 1.33 -5.23 6.18
N GLY A 15 1.83 -4.49 7.16
CA GLY A 15 2.75 -3.38 6.92
C GLY A 15 2.09 -2.05 6.62
N ILE A 16 0.78 -2.02 6.43
CA ILE A 16 0.04 -0.78 6.16
C ILE A 16 -0.60 -0.30 7.45
N GLY A 17 0.01 0.68 8.08
CA GLY A 17 -0.52 1.32 9.27
C GLY A 17 -1.42 2.50 8.92
N LYS A 18 -1.82 3.22 9.95
CA LYS A 18 -2.71 4.38 9.81
C LYS A 18 -2.13 5.46 8.89
N SER A 19 -0.85 5.74 9.03
CA SER A 19 -0.18 6.77 8.22
C SER A 19 -0.13 6.38 6.75
N ILE A 20 0.31 5.15 6.45
CA ILE A 20 0.45 4.68 5.07
C ILE A 20 -0.92 4.53 4.40
N SER A 21 -1.94 4.09 5.16
CA SER A 21 -3.29 4.00 4.61
C SER A 21 -3.82 5.36 4.17
N ARG A 22 -3.51 6.42 4.93
CA ARG A 22 -3.87 7.79 4.54
C ARG A 22 -3.09 8.24 3.31
N ASP A 23 -1.80 7.90 3.22
CA ASP A 23 -1.00 8.23 2.05
C ASP A 23 -1.60 7.60 0.80
N LEU A 24 -2.01 6.34 0.88
CA LEU A 24 -2.67 5.66 -0.23
C LEU A 24 -3.99 6.33 -0.58
N TYR A 25 -4.78 6.68 0.43
CA TYR A 25 -6.07 7.32 0.21
C TYR A 25 -5.90 8.62 -0.57
N HIS A 26 -4.89 9.43 -0.25
CA HIS A 26 -4.66 10.72 -0.88
C HIS A 26 -4.23 10.60 -2.35
N ILE A 27 -3.72 9.47 -2.76
CA ILE A 27 -3.31 9.25 -4.16
C ILE A 27 -4.33 8.40 -4.94
N GLY A 28 -5.54 8.26 -4.40
CA GLY A 28 -6.65 7.61 -5.10
C GLY A 28 -6.86 6.14 -4.79
N ILE A 29 -6.14 5.58 -3.82
CA ILE A 29 -6.31 4.20 -3.39
C ILE A 29 -7.24 4.19 -2.18
N HIS A 30 -8.50 3.86 -2.42
CA HIS A 30 -9.54 3.91 -1.39
C HIS A 30 -9.93 2.55 -0.84
N GLY A 31 -9.38 1.47 -1.38
CA GLY A 31 -9.64 0.11 -0.92
C GLY A 31 -8.65 -0.84 -1.54
N ILE A 32 -8.68 -2.10 -1.10
CA ILE A 32 -7.73 -3.11 -1.58
C ILE A 32 -7.83 -3.32 -3.09
N ASN A 33 -9.05 -3.30 -3.63
CA ASN A 33 -9.25 -3.48 -5.07
C ASN A 33 -8.56 -2.41 -5.91
N ASP A 34 -8.39 -1.21 -5.39
CA ASP A 34 -7.74 -0.12 -6.11
C ASP A 34 -6.23 -0.35 -6.28
N LEU A 35 -5.65 -1.27 -5.51
CA LEU A 35 -4.24 -1.63 -5.64
C LEU A 35 -3.98 -2.63 -6.75
N ARG A 36 -5.01 -3.35 -7.17
CA ARG A 36 -4.86 -4.41 -8.18
C ARG A 36 -4.46 -3.80 -9.52
N GLY A 37 -3.39 -4.34 -10.08
CA GLY A 37 -2.88 -3.87 -11.36
C GLY A 37 -2.06 -2.58 -11.28
N ARG A 38 -1.84 -2.03 -10.08
CA ARG A 38 -1.05 -0.80 -9.93
C ARG A 38 0.43 -1.12 -9.83
N ASN A 39 1.24 -0.21 -10.36
CA ASN A 39 2.69 -0.29 -10.26
C ASN A 39 3.14 0.35 -8.93
N PRO A 40 3.81 -0.41 -8.03
CA PRO A 40 4.24 0.16 -6.75
C PRO A 40 5.15 1.38 -6.87
N GLU A 41 6.04 1.39 -7.87
CA GLU A 41 6.93 2.53 -8.12
C GLU A 41 6.12 3.78 -8.50
N GLU A 42 5.07 3.61 -9.30
CA GLU A 42 4.17 4.72 -9.63
C GLU A 42 3.44 5.24 -8.40
N LEU A 43 2.97 4.34 -7.54
CA LEU A 43 2.31 4.74 -6.29
C LEU A 43 3.27 5.51 -5.40
N TYR A 44 4.51 5.07 -5.34
CA TYR A 44 5.56 5.75 -4.56
C TYR A 44 5.82 7.15 -5.10
N ASP A 45 5.94 7.30 -6.42
CA ASP A 45 6.12 8.61 -7.06
C ASP A 45 4.95 9.55 -6.79
N LEU A 46 3.71 9.04 -6.90
CA LEU A 46 2.52 9.84 -6.62
C LEU A 46 2.49 10.29 -5.16
N SER A 47 2.83 9.41 -4.25
CA SER A 47 2.87 9.73 -2.82
C SER A 47 3.94 10.78 -2.52
N ASN A 48 5.11 10.67 -3.14
CA ASN A 48 6.18 11.65 -3.00
C ASN A 48 5.74 13.02 -3.52
N ARG A 49 5.06 13.06 -4.67
CA ARG A 49 4.54 14.32 -5.22
C ARG A 49 3.51 14.94 -4.31
N TYR A 50 2.62 14.13 -3.76
CA TYR A 50 1.61 14.62 -2.82
C TYR A 50 2.25 15.19 -1.56
N ALA A 51 3.26 14.50 -1.02
CA ALA A 51 3.95 14.94 0.19
C ALA A 51 4.89 16.12 -0.05
N GLY A 52 5.31 16.34 -1.31
CA GLY A 52 6.26 17.40 -1.65
C GLY A 52 7.70 17.07 -1.29
N VAL A 53 8.00 15.84 -0.93
CA VAL A 53 9.36 15.39 -0.58
C VAL A 53 9.54 13.94 -1.03
N ILE A 54 10.79 13.51 -1.18
CA ILE A 54 11.09 12.11 -1.44
C ILE A 54 11.10 11.38 -0.09
N GLN A 55 10.16 10.47 0.08
CA GLN A 55 9.97 9.73 1.31
C GLN A 55 10.93 8.54 1.41
N ASP A 56 11.00 7.92 2.58
CA ASP A 56 11.84 6.74 2.81
C ASP A 56 11.43 5.61 1.86
N ARG A 57 12.42 4.88 1.35
CA ARG A 57 12.17 3.76 0.44
C ARG A 57 11.39 2.61 1.09
N CYS A 58 11.34 2.56 2.42
CA CYS A 58 10.48 1.61 3.12
C CYS A 58 9.01 1.73 2.68
N LEU A 59 8.58 2.94 2.32
CA LEU A 59 7.24 3.17 1.78
C LEU A 59 7.05 2.43 0.45
N LEU A 60 8.05 2.45 -0.42
CA LEU A 60 8.01 1.70 -1.68
C LEU A 60 7.88 0.20 -1.41
N TYR A 61 8.64 -0.31 -0.46
CA TYR A 61 8.59 -1.73 -0.12
C TYR A 61 7.22 -2.11 0.43
N ALA A 62 6.64 -1.25 1.27
CA ALA A 62 5.28 -1.44 1.77
C ALA A 62 4.26 -1.46 0.63
N PHE A 63 4.43 -0.59 -0.36
CA PHE A 63 3.54 -0.57 -1.53
C PHE A 63 3.69 -1.84 -2.38
N ARG A 64 4.91 -2.34 -2.55
CA ARG A 64 5.12 -3.62 -3.26
C ARG A 64 4.39 -4.76 -2.55
N CYS A 65 4.51 -4.81 -1.24
CA CYS A 65 3.81 -5.80 -0.42
C CYS A 65 2.29 -5.65 -0.54
N ALA A 66 1.79 -4.41 -0.51
CA ALA A 66 0.36 -4.14 -0.60
C ALA A 66 -0.22 -4.56 -1.94
N VAL A 67 0.46 -4.29 -3.04
CA VAL A 67 0.00 -4.70 -4.38
C VAL A 67 -0.01 -6.23 -4.48
N TYR A 68 1.03 -6.89 -3.99
CA TYR A 68 1.05 -8.35 -3.94
C TYR A 68 -0.15 -8.90 -3.17
N TYR A 69 -0.41 -8.32 -2.00
CA TYR A 69 -1.54 -8.74 -1.15
C TYR A 69 -2.87 -8.61 -1.90
N ALA A 70 -3.05 -7.49 -2.60
CA ALA A 70 -4.28 -7.20 -3.31
C ALA A 70 -4.50 -8.12 -4.51
N GLU A 71 -3.41 -8.51 -5.19
CA GLU A 71 -3.48 -9.31 -6.41
C GLU A 71 -3.47 -10.81 -6.17
N THR A 72 -3.16 -11.25 -4.95
CA THR A 72 -3.02 -12.67 -4.64
C THR A 72 -4.18 -13.14 -3.79
N PRO A 73 -4.92 -14.19 -4.21
CA PRO A 73 -5.98 -14.77 -3.38
C PRO A 73 -5.44 -15.17 -2.01
N VAL A 74 -6.30 -15.11 -0.99
CA VAL A 74 -5.88 -15.33 0.39
C VAL A 74 -5.21 -16.70 0.59
N GLU A 75 -5.71 -17.73 -0.09
CA GLU A 75 -5.16 -19.08 0.01
C GLU A 75 -3.79 -19.24 -0.67
N ASP A 76 -3.43 -18.31 -1.54
CA ASP A 76 -2.17 -18.35 -2.28
C ASP A 76 -1.10 -17.41 -1.72
N ARG A 77 -1.45 -16.62 -0.71
CA ARG A 77 -0.51 -15.66 -0.12
C ARG A 77 0.55 -16.38 0.69
N GLU A 78 1.81 -16.11 0.34
CA GLU A 78 2.95 -16.66 1.07
C GLU A 78 3.31 -15.76 2.24
N SER A 79 3.45 -16.32 3.43
CA SER A 79 3.71 -15.53 4.64
C SER A 79 4.97 -14.68 4.54
N GLU A 80 6.02 -15.18 3.90
CA GLU A 80 7.27 -14.42 3.74
C GLU A 80 7.07 -13.20 2.84
N LYS A 81 6.16 -13.27 1.88
CA LYS A 81 5.86 -12.15 0.98
C LYS A 81 4.90 -11.13 1.60
N LEU A 82 4.36 -11.42 2.77
CA LEU A 82 3.56 -10.47 3.53
C LEU A 82 4.42 -9.61 4.47
N LYS A 83 5.71 -9.84 4.49
CA LYS A 83 6.67 -9.04 5.25
C LYS A 83 7.23 -7.97 4.33
N TRP A 84 6.86 -6.71 4.57
CA TRP A 84 7.21 -5.63 3.66
C TRP A 84 8.73 -5.49 3.45
N TRP A 85 9.53 -5.83 4.45
CA TRP A 85 10.98 -5.73 4.36
C TRP A 85 11.61 -6.76 3.44
N ASN A 86 10.84 -7.75 3.00
CA ASN A 86 11.32 -8.73 2.02
C ASN A 86 11.14 -8.23 0.57
N TRP A 87 10.62 -7.02 0.39
CA TRP A 87 10.35 -6.42 -0.92
C TRP A 87 11.38 -5.37 -1.32
N LYS A 88 12.52 -5.36 -0.69
CA LYS A 88 13.62 -4.45 -1.02
C LYS A 88 14.12 -4.63 -2.45
#